data_6b41824855258bffdbc499403bf6d830
#
_entry.id   6b41824855258bffdbc499403bf6d830
#
_cell.length_a   1.000
_cell.length_b   1.000
_cell.length_c   1.000
_cell.angle_alpha   90.00
_cell.angle_beta   90.00
_cell.angle_gamma   90.00
#
_symmetry.space_group_name_H-M   'P 1'
#
loop_
_entity.id
_entity.type
_entity.pdbx_description
1 polymer ?
#
loop_
_entity_poly.entity_id
_entity_poly.type
_entity_poly.pdbx_seq_one_letter_code
_entity_poly.pdbx_strand_id
1 'polypeptide(L)'
;MDSSVSAVDSTTEKQTPEPSLTIDGKSIDTKDFIVCTIDGKDIDFDTFRYYYYYTISKYTSTYGATLDTIKSTDGGFKLLMEDVITALKQELVAPELAEENGIKLTDDDNKTIDEQIAKAKANYDSDEAYLNDIKSAYLTEDLYRKMLETATIYTKVNDTLFKNNGKYATKKEDFKKIVKDTSEYCREIHVMIPFYAQVDLDDSTADSYDSMSLSDKASAKQSAYAKLDDDGVKKAKEKAKKLAEEVLKKAQDGEDFDKLIEKYGWDLGLEDPSTGYYFNKDTTGYPEELVKDAFKLKENGISTELTENDTYGYFIIKRLPVDMDYVEQNIDDMIYSYDTPAISKLYNERIDKMEVKYFDQWDKITADSIT
;
A
#
# COMPACT_ATOMS: atom_id res chain seq x y z
N MET A 1 1.77 8.12 5.03
CA MET A 1 0.97 7.85 3.81
C MET A 1 0.62 9.20 3.20
N ASP A 2 1.25 9.50 2.09
CA ASP A 2 1.04 10.78 1.39
C ASP A 2 -0.22 10.63 0.53
N SER A 3 -1.33 11.23 0.98
CA SER A 3 -2.61 11.20 0.28
C SER A 3 -2.67 12.37 -0.70
N SER A 4 -1.88 12.29 -1.78
CA SER A 4 -2.12 13.11 -2.95
C SER A 4 -3.20 12.46 -3.80
N VAL A 5 -4.44 12.92 -3.66
CA VAL A 5 -5.49 12.68 -4.64
C VAL A 5 -5.04 13.41 -5.92
N SER A 6 -4.57 12.66 -6.91
CA SER A 6 -4.14 13.20 -8.20
C SER A 6 -5.35 13.78 -8.93
N ALA A 7 -5.25 15.04 -9.33
CA ALA A 7 -6.22 15.69 -10.21
C ALA A 7 -6.38 14.89 -11.51
N VAL A 8 -7.59 14.44 -11.77
CA VAL A 8 -8.00 13.89 -13.06
C VAL A 8 -8.17 15.05 -14.04
N ASP A 9 -7.55 14.89 -15.20
CA ASP A 9 -7.48 15.81 -16.31
C ASP A 9 -8.87 16.38 -16.71
N SER A 10 -8.97 17.72 -16.73
CA SER A 10 -10.19 18.46 -16.98
C SER A 10 -10.53 18.52 -18.46
N THR A 11 -11.36 17.59 -18.95
CA THR A 11 -12.17 17.84 -20.15
C THR A 11 -13.49 17.09 -20.08
N THR A 12 -14.58 17.82 -19.92
CA THR A 12 -15.99 17.51 -19.71
C THR A 12 -16.38 17.33 -18.24
N GLU A 13 -16.98 18.39 -17.65
CA GLU A 13 -17.75 18.31 -16.41
C GLU A 13 -18.85 17.25 -16.53
N LYS A 14 -18.55 16.00 -16.17
CA LYS A 14 -19.58 15.05 -15.81
C LYS A 14 -20.05 15.45 -14.42
N GLN A 15 -21.15 16.19 -14.34
CA GLN A 15 -21.81 16.42 -13.05
C GLN A 15 -22.06 15.06 -12.38
N THR A 16 -21.48 14.88 -11.18
CA THR A 16 -21.77 13.71 -10.38
C THR A 16 -23.27 13.67 -10.10
N PRO A 17 -23.98 12.59 -10.37
CA PRO A 17 -25.40 12.51 -10.13
C PRO A 17 -25.72 12.77 -8.65
N GLU A 18 -26.89 13.37 -8.39
CA GLU A 18 -27.42 13.46 -7.03
C GLU A 18 -27.54 12.06 -6.42
N PRO A 19 -27.20 11.91 -5.12
CA PRO A 19 -27.33 10.62 -4.45
C PRO A 19 -28.75 10.07 -4.57
N SER A 20 -28.90 8.89 -5.13
CA SER A 20 -30.21 8.26 -5.23
C SER A 20 -30.13 6.75 -5.12
N LEU A 21 -31.18 6.16 -4.55
CA LEU A 21 -31.40 4.72 -4.48
C LEU A 21 -32.74 4.41 -5.11
N THR A 22 -32.75 3.56 -6.14
CA THR A 22 -33.99 3.15 -6.83
C THR A 22 -34.14 1.64 -6.74
N ILE A 23 -35.28 1.16 -6.22
CA ILE A 23 -35.60 -0.26 -6.07
C ILE A 23 -36.94 -0.55 -6.72
N ASP A 24 -37.02 -1.53 -7.60
CA ASP A 24 -38.22 -1.89 -8.38
C ASP A 24 -38.84 -0.67 -9.10
N GLY A 25 -37.98 0.25 -9.60
CA GLY A 25 -38.40 1.49 -10.27
C GLY A 25 -38.92 2.57 -9.34
N LYS A 26 -38.85 2.41 -8.03
CA LYS A 26 -39.26 3.40 -7.03
C LYS A 26 -38.03 4.04 -6.38
N SER A 27 -38.01 5.37 -6.35
CA SER A 27 -37.01 6.10 -5.60
C SER A 27 -37.24 5.93 -4.10
N ILE A 28 -36.17 5.64 -3.39
CA ILE A 28 -36.12 5.60 -1.92
C ILE A 28 -35.60 6.95 -1.45
N ASP A 29 -36.22 7.51 -0.42
CA ASP A 29 -35.68 8.68 0.27
C ASP A 29 -34.38 8.27 0.98
N THR A 30 -33.26 8.81 0.52
CA THR A 30 -31.94 8.45 1.03
C THR A 30 -31.50 9.28 2.24
N LYS A 31 -32.26 10.33 2.56
CA LYS A 31 -31.98 11.16 3.72
C LYS A 31 -32.19 10.32 4.99
N ASP A 32 -31.18 10.26 5.81
CA ASP A 32 -31.16 9.47 7.06
C ASP A 32 -31.48 7.96 6.86
N PHE A 33 -31.35 7.46 5.61
CA PHE A 33 -31.65 6.07 5.28
C PHE A 33 -30.50 5.15 5.68
N ILE A 34 -30.82 4.16 6.54
CA ILE A 34 -29.86 3.14 6.98
C ILE A 34 -29.92 1.95 6.03
N VAL A 35 -28.83 1.70 5.34
CA VAL A 35 -28.68 0.61 4.34
C VAL A 35 -28.45 -0.74 5.04
N CYS A 36 -27.66 -0.73 6.09
CA CYS A 36 -27.41 -1.90 6.94
C CYS A 36 -26.90 -1.48 8.31
N THR A 37 -26.87 -2.41 9.25
CA THR A 37 -26.11 -2.24 10.48
C THR A 37 -25.01 -3.31 10.54
N ILE A 38 -23.83 -2.91 11.00
CA ILE A 38 -22.68 -3.80 11.21
C ILE A 38 -22.34 -3.76 12.71
N ASP A 39 -22.47 -4.86 13.41
CA ASP A 39 -22.37 -4.96 14.88
C ASP A 39 -23.17 -3.88 15.62
N GLY A 40 -24.39 -3.59 15.10
CA GLY A 40 -25.29 -2.61 15.67
C GLY A 40 -24.94 -1.14 15.34
N LYS A 41 -23.90 -0.89 14.55
CA LYS A 41 -23.54 0.45 14.06
C LYS A 41 -24.25 0.70 12.72
N ASP A 42 -25.00 1.79 12.64
CA ASP A 42 -25.75 2.17 11.46
C ASP A 42 -24.83 2.64 10.34
N ILE A 43 -25.05 2.10 9.15
CA ILE A 43 -24.42 2.53 7.89
C ILE A 43 -25.48 3.26 7.07
N ASP A 44 -25.34 4.57 7.00
CA ASP A 44 -26.19 5.43 6.19
C ASP A 44 -25.89 5.30 4.70
N PHE A 45 -26.80 5.81 3.86
CA PHE A 45 -26.68 5.69 2.41
C PHE A 45 -25.46 6.44 1.86
N ASP A 46 -25.08 7.58 2.41
CA ASP A 46 -23.93 8.36 1.93
C ASP A 46 -22.64 7.59 2.18
N THR A 47 -22.49 7.02 3.36
CA THR A 47 -21.35 6.15 3.70
C THR A 47 -21.30 4.92 2.78
N PHE A 48 -22.42 4.22 2.62
CA PHE A 48 -22.52 3.06 1.74
C PHE A 48 -22.19 3.41 0.29
N ARG A 49 -22.76 4.50 -0.25
CA ARG A 49 -22.54 4.99 -1.61
C ARG A 49 -21.07 5.32 -1.86
N TYR A 50 -20.40 5.97 -0.92
CA TYR A 50 -18.97 6.24 -1.01
C TYR A 50 -18.18 4.94 -1.15
N TYR A 51 -18.37 3.94 -0.27
CA TYR A 51 -17.65 2.68 -0.35
C TYR A 51 -18.01 1.85 -1.59
N TYR A 52 -19.22 1.97 -2.10
CA TYR A 52 -19.62 1.38 -3.36
C TYR A 52 -18.76 1.90 -4.52
N TYR A 53 -18.66 3.20 -4.69
CA TYR A 53 -17.87 3.80 -5.77
C TYR A 53 -16.36 3.69 -5.52
N TYR A 54 -15.91 3.73 -4.29
CA TYR A 54 -14.52 3.45 -3.91
C TYR A 54 -14.10 2.03 -4.32
N THR A 55 -14.92 1.03 -4.07
CA THR A 55 -14.65 -0.36 -4.45
C THR A 55 -14.62 -0.52 -5.97
N ILE A 56 -15.53 0.12 -6.71
CA ILE A 56 -15.51 0.16 -8.17
C ILE A 56 -14.21 0.80 -8.69
N SER A 57 -13.80 1.93 -8.12
CA SER A 57 -12.55 2.61 -8.47
C SER A 57 -11.34 1.70 -8.23
N LYS A 58 -11.31 0.97 -7.11
CA LYS A 58 -10.29 -0.02 -6.80
C LYS A 58 -10.25 -1.15 -7.83
N TYR A 59 -11.42 -1.67 -8.24
CA TYR A 59 -11.50 -2.69 -9.30
C TYR A 59 -10.99 -2.17 -10.63
N THR A 60 -11.33 -0.93 -10.97
CA THR A 60 -10.87 -0.28 -12.21
C THR A 60 -9.35 -0.10 -12.21
N SER A 61 -8.79 0.40 -11.12
CA SER A 61 -7.34 0.64 -11.01
C SER A 61 -6.51 -0.64 -10.95
N THR A 62 -7.03 -1.68 -10.29
CA THR A 62 -6.28 -2.93 -10.07
C THR A 62 -6.43 -3.92 -11.24
N TYR A 63 -7.64 -4.02 -11.79
CA TYR A 63 -8.00 -5.06 -12.77
C TYR A 63 -8.48 -4.51 -14.11
N GLY A 64 -8.59 -3.18 -14.28
CA GLY A 64 -9.21 -2.55 -15.44
C GLY A 64 -10.73 -2.79 -15.54
N ALA A 65 -11.36 -3.29 -14.47
CA ALA A 65 -12.77 -3.65 -14.47
C ALA A 65 -13.67 -2.44 -14.19
N THR A 66 -14.42 -2.01 -15.19
CA THR A 66 -15.44 -0.96 -15.05
C THR A 66 -16.75 -1.52 -14.49
N LEU A 67 -17.67 -0.64 -14.04
CA LEU A 67 -18.99 -1.07 -13.59
C LEU A 67 -19.74 -1.87 -14.66
N ASP A 68 -19.61 -1.51 -15.94
CA ASP A 68 -20.23 -2.27 -17.05
C ASP A 68 -19.62 -3.67 -17.19
N THR A 69 -18.31 -3.82 -17.01
CA THR A 69 -17.63 -5.12 -16.97
C THR A 69 -18.14 -5.96 -15.80
N ILE A 70 -18.26 -5.36 -14.62
CA ILE A 70 -18.77 -6.02 -13.41
C ILE A 70 -20.23 -6.50 -13.64
N LYS A 71 -21.08 -5.64 -14.21
CA LYS A 71 -22.48 -5.99 -14.55
C LYS A 71 -22.59 -7.16 -15.54
N SER A 72 -21.71 -7.21 -16.52
CA SER A 72 -21.72 -8.26 -17.55
C SER A 72 -21.11 -9.60 -17.11
N THR A 73 -20.43 -9.61 -15.97
CA THR A 73 -19.80 -10.81 -15.41
C THR A 73 -20.80 -11.53 -14.50
N ASP A 74 -20.97 -12.84 -14.71
CA ASP A 74 -21.85 -13.65 -13.85
C ASP A 74 -21.38 -13.60 -12.38
N GLY A 75 -22.28 -13.25 -11.48
CA GLY A 75 -21.96 -13.03 -10.07
C GLY A 75 -21.13 -11.78 -9.76
N GLY A 76 -20.69 -11.01 -10.75
CA GLY A 76 -19.78 -9.87 -10.58
C GLY A 76 -20.34 -8.79 -9.66
N PHE A 77 -21.62 -8.42 -9.82
CA PHE A 77 -22.27 -7.45 -8.94
C PHE A 77 -22.40 -7.96 -7.49
N LYS A 78 -22.69 -9.24 -7.31
CA LYS A 78 -22.77 -9.84 -5.98
C LYS A 78 -21.40 -9.75 -5.26
N LEU A 79 -20.34 -10.10 -5.98
CA LEU A 79 -18.97 -10.01 -5.44
C LEU A 79 -18.61 -8.55 -5.09
N LEU A 80 -18.94 -7.60 -5.96
CA LEU A 80 -18.75 -6.17 -5.65
C LEU A 80 -19.44 -5.78 -4.33
N MET A 81 -20.69 -6.20 -4.12
CA MET A 81 -21.45 -5.88 -2.90
C MET A 81 -20.86 -6.53 -1.66
N GLU A 82 -20.36 -7.76 -1.77
CA GLU A 82 -19.63 -8.45 -0.69
C GLU A 82 -18.34 -7.70 -0.32
N ASP A 83 -17.60 -7.20 -1.30
CA ASP A 83 -16.38 -6.42 -1.08
C ASP A 83 -16.67 -5.02 -0.51
N VAL A 84 -17.78 -4.38 -0.91
CA VAL A 84 -18.26 -3.14 -0.28
C VAL A 84 -18.53 -3.35 1.20
N ILE A 85 -19.24 -4.41 1.57
CA ILE A 85 -19.52 -4.73 2.98
C ILE A 85 -18.22 -5.04 3.73
N THR A 86 -17.29 -5.73 3.08
CA THR A 86 -15.96 -6.02 3.69
C THR A 86 -15.18 -4.73 3.94
N ALA A 87 -15.19 -3.79 3.01
CA ALA A 87 -14.56 -2.48 3.18
C ALA A 87 -15.19 -1.69 4.35
N LEU A 88 -16.52 -1.68 4.45
CA LEU A 88 -17.24 -1.07 5.58
C LEU A 88 -16.88 -1.72 6.92
N LYS A 89 -16.78 -3.04 6.98
CA LYS A 89 -16.34 -3.75 8.18
C LYS A 89 -14.89 -3.38 8.57
N GLN A 90 -13.99 -3.25 7.58
CA GLN A 90 -12.59 -2.85 7.83
C GLN A 90 -12.50 -1.49 8.52
N GLU A 91 -13.33 -0.54 8.12
CA GLU A 91 -13.37 0.79 8.72
C GLU A 91 -13.84 0.78 10.19
N LEU A 92 -14.61 -0.21 10.59
CA LEU A 92 -15.13 -0.30 11.96
C LEU A 92 -14.17 -0.94 12.96
N VAL A 93 -13.16 -1.71 12.51
CA VAL A 93 -12.26 -2.44 13.42
C VAL A 93 -11.48 -1.51 14.36
N ALA A 94 -10.89 -0.43 13.83
CA ALA A 94 -10.13 0.51 14.67
C ALA A 94 -11.03 1.28 15.65
N PRO A 95 -12.20 1.82 15.25
CA PRO A 95 -13.18 2.37 16.20
C PRO A 95 -13.61 1.40 17.30
N GLU A 96 -13.83 0.12 17.00
CA GLU A 96 -14.18 -0.90 18.00
C GLU A 96 -13.04 -1.16 18.97
N LEU A 97 -11.82 -1.33 18.46
CA LEU A 97 -10.62 -1.45 19.29
C LEU A 97 -10.42 -0.23 20.18
N ALA A 98 -10.71 0.97 19.67
CA ALA A 98 -10.64 2.21 20.43
C ALA A 98 -11.66 2.21 21.57
N GLU A 99 -12.92 1.86 21.29
CA GLU A 99 -13.99 1.79 22.28
C GLU A 99 -13.66 0.78 23.40
N GLU A 100 -13.25 -0.44 23.04
CA GLU A 100 -12.86 -1.49 23.97
C GLU A 100 -11.70 -1.11 24.91
N ASN A 101 -10.80 -0.25 24.42
CA ASN A 101 -9.59 0.14 25.16
C ASN A 101 -9.64 1.59 25.68
N GLY A 102 -10.81 2.26 25.58
CA GLY A 102 -11.02 3.60 26.11
C GLY A 102 -10.23 4.69 25.36
N ILE A 103 -9.81 4.43 24.12
CA ILE A 103 -9.12 5.39 23.25
C ILE A 103 -10.17 6.31 22.63
N LYS A 104 -9.95 7.61 22.70
CA LYS A 104 -10.90 8.62 22.21
C LYS A 104 -10.15 9.76 21.52
N LEU A 105 -10.86 10.46 20.66
CA LEU A 105 -10.42 11.77 20.17
C LEU A 105 -10.37 12.76 21.32
N THR A 106 -9.33 13.56 21.33
CA THR A 106 -9.16 14.69 22.26
C THR A 106 -9.64 16.00 21.61
N ASP A 107 -9.72 17.07 22.38
CA ASP A 107 -10.03 18.40 21.83
C ASP A 107 -8.95 18.86 20.83
N ASP A 108 -7.69 18.50 21.06
CA ASP A 108 -6.59 18.80 20.12
C ASP A 108 -6.71 17.99 18.81
N ASP A 109 -7.14 16.73 18.89
CA ASP A 109 -7.42 15.93 17.68
C ASP A 109 -8.54 16.58 16.85
N ASN A 110 -9.65 16.97 17.51
CA ASN A 110 -10.77 17.64 16.85
C ASN A 110 -10.35 18.96 16.21
N LYS A 111 -9.53 19.76 16.90
CA LYS A 111 -8.96 20.99 16.36
C LYS A 111 -8.08 20.72 15.12
N THR A 112 -7.27 19.69 15.15
CA THR A 112 -6.43 19.30 14.02
C THR A 112 -7.30 18.90 12.83
N ILE A 113 -8.38 18.16 13.04
CA ILE A 113 -9.36 17.79 12.00
C ILE A 113 -10.01 19.04 11.41
N ASP A 114 -10.45 19.99 12.27
CA ASP A 114 -11.03 21.27 11.81
C ASP A 114 -10.04 22.07 10.94
N GLU A 115 -8.76 22.12 11.35
CA GLU A 115 -7.70 22.78 10.59
C GLU A 115 -7.43 22.08 9.25
N GLN A 116 -7.49 20.74 9.18
CA GLN A 116 -7.35 19.99 7.93
C GLN A 116 -8.50 20.30 6.96
N ILE A 117 -9.73 20.31 7.45
CA ILE A 117 -10.90 20.66 6.65
C ILE A 117 -10.80 22.11 6.15
N ALA A 118 -10.44 23.06 7.04
CA ALA A 118 -10.26 24.45 6.66
C ALA A 118 -9.15 24.63 5.61
N LYS A 119 -8.06 23.90 5.73
CA LYS A 119 -6.97 23.90 4.76
C LYS A 119 -7.41 23.30 3.41
N ALA A 120 -8.20 22.22 3.43
CA ALA A 120 -8.76 21.65 2.20
C ALA A 120 -9.63 22.67 1.49
N LYS A 121 -10.55 23.34 2.20
CA LYS A 121 -11.42 24.41 1.65
C LYS A 121 -10.62 25.58 1.06
N ALA A 122 -9.52 25.98 1.71
CA ALA A 122 -8.71 27.09 1.27
C ALA A 122 -7.97 26.87 -0.07
N ASN A 123 -7.94 25.64 -0.58
CA ASN A 123 -7.38 25.32 -1.90
C ASN A 123 -8.35 25.65 -3.06
N TYR A 124 -9.60 26.05 -2.76
CA TYR A 124 -10.64 26.33 -3.76
C TYR A 124 -10.99 27.82 -3.77
N ASP A 125 -11.42 28.31 -4.92
CA ASP A 125 -11.82 29.72 -5.10
C ASP A 125 -13.13 30.07 -4.37
N SER A 126 -13.94 29.08 -4.00
CA SER A 126 -15.19 29.23 -3.26
C SER A 126 -15.58 27.97 -2.51
N ASP A 127 -16.45 28.11 -1.49
CA ASP A 127 -17.07 26.98 -0.81
C ASP A 127 -17.87 26.08 -1.77
N GLU A 128 -18.52 26.67 -2.78
CA GLU A 128 -19.28 25.93 -3.79
C GLU A 128 -18.35 25.05 -4.64
N ALA A 129 -17.17 25.56 -5.04
CA ALA A 129 -16.19 24.79 -5.78
C ALA A 129 -15.67 23.60 -4.94
N TYR A 130 -15.38 23.83 -3.66
CA TYR A 130 -15.00 22.76 -2.73
C TYR A 130 -16.11 21.70 -2.58
N LEU A 131 -17.36 22.13 -2.34
CA LEU A 131 -18.47 21.20 -2.18
C LEU A 131 -18.74 20.38 -3.44
N ASN A 132 -18.59 20.99 -4.62
CA ASN A 132 -18.72 20.27 -5.89
C ASN A 132 -17.60 19.23 -6.07
N ASP A 133 -16.38 19.54 -5.64
CA ASP A 133 -15.26 18.62 -5.75
C ASP A 133 -15.43 17.39 -4.83
N ILE A 134 -15.74 17.60 -3.54
CA ILE A 134 -15.98 16.47 -2.62
C ILE A 134 -17.17 15.63 -3.06
N LYS A 135 -18.24 16.27 -3.60
CA LYS A 135 -19.38 15.57 -4.19
C LYS A 135 -18.95 14.72 -5.40
N SER A 136 -18.02 15.22 -6.23
CA SER A 136 -17.49 14.45 -7.36
C SER A 136 -16.75 13.17 -6.91
N ALA A 137 -16.21 13.18 -5.70
CA ALA A 137 -15.61 12.03 -5.03
C ALA A 137 -16.64 11.21 -4.21
N TYR A 138 -17.94 11.43 -4.41
CA TYR A 138 -19.04 10.77 -3.69
C TYR A 138 -19.06 11.04 -2.18
N LEU A 139 -18.47 12.15 -1.73
CA LEU A 139 -18.40 12.55 -0.34
C LEU A 139 -19.42 13.66 -0.01
N THR A 140 -19.87 13.66 1.24
CA THR A 140 -20.44 14.82 1.92
C THR A 140 -19.39 15.39 2.88
N GLU A 141 -19.55 16.64 3.33
CA GLU A 141 -18.62 17.23 4.30
C GLU A 141 -18.64 16.47 5.64
N ASP A 142 -19.82 16.00 6.06
CA ASP A 142 -19.97 15.20 7.28
C ASP A 142 -19.26 13.83 7.14
N LEU A 143 -19.39 13.17 5.99
CA LEU A 143 -18.68 11.92 5.74
C LEU A 143 -17.15 12.13 5.68
N TYR A 144 -16.70 13.20 5.03
CA TYR A 144 -15.29 13.55 4.98
C TYR A 144 -14.71 13.77 6.40
N ARG A 145 -15.46 14.49 7.26
CA ARG A 145 -15.09 14.64 8.67
C ARG A 145 -15.00 13.29 9.39
N LYS A 146 -16.02 12.43 9.28
CA LYS A 146 -16.01 11.08 9.88
C LYS A 146 -14.79 10.26 9.44
N MET A 147 -14.39 10.36 8.17
CA MET A 147 -13.20 9.67 7.67
C MET A 147 -11.91 10.19 8.34
N LEU A 148 -11.77 11.51 8.54
CA LEU A 148 -10.63 12.08 9.25
C LEU A 148 -10.62 11.67 10.73
N GLU A 149 -11.78 11.62 11.38
CA GLU A 149 -11.94 11.11 12.74
C GLU A 149 -11.52 9.63 12.84
N THR A 150 -12.00 8.79 11.91
CA THR A 150 -11.63 7.37 11.84
C THR A 150 -10.12 7.19 11.60
N ALA A 151 -9.54 7.94 10.68
CA ALA A 151 -8.09 7.91 10.42
C ALA A 151 -7.26 8.31 11.65
N THR A 152 -7.74 9.32 12.40
CA THR A 152 -7.10 9.75 13.65
C THR A 152 -7.22 8.66 14.72
N ILE A 153 -8.39 8.05 14.88
CA ILE A 153 -8.60 6.91 15.79
C ILE A 153 -7.71 5.74 15.40
N TYR A 154 -7.62 5.40 14.11
CA TYR A 154 -6.72 4.34 13.62
C TYR A 154 -5.27 4.59 14.03
N THR A 155 -4.79 5.83 13.86
CA THR A 155 -3.43 6.20 14.30
C THR A 155 -3.26 6.03 15.81
N LYS A 156 -4.22 6.51 16.61
CA LYS A 156 -4.18 6.38 18.09
C LYS A 156 -4.23 4.92 18.53
N VAL A 157 -5.02 4.09 17.88
CA VAL A 157 -5.10 2.64 18.14
C VAL A 157 -3.75 1.99 17.85
N ASN A 158 -3.14 2.29 16.70
CA ASN A 158 -1.83 1.77 16.35
C ASN A 158 -0.76 2.15 17.38
N ASP A 159 -0.69 3.44 17.73
CA ASP A 159 0.32 3.94 18.67
C ASP A 159 0.12 3.40 20.09
N THR A 160 -1.14 3.18 20.51
CA THR A 160 -1.46 2.71 21.86
C THR A 160 -1.40 1.20 22.02
N LEU A 161 -1.87 0.45 21.01
CA LEU A 161 -2.06 -0.99 21.15
C LEU A 161 -0.97 -1.81 20.45
N PHE A 162 -0.39 -1.30 19.37
CA PHE A 162 0.55 -2.05 18.52
C PHE A 162 1.98 -1.48 18.52
N LYS A 163 2.21 -0.30 19.13
CA LYS A 163 3.53 0.30 19.34
C LYS A 163 3.77 0.54 20.83
N ASN A 164 4.96 1.03 21.19
CA ASN A 164 5.30 1.52 22.54
C ASN A 164 5.02 0.53 23.69
N ASN A 165 5.31 -0.77 23.50
CA ASN A 165 4.93 -1.85 24.42
C ASN A 165 3.41 -1.98 24.65
N GLY A 166 2.59 -1.57 23.72
CA GLY A 166 1.14 -1.70 23.74
C GLY A 166 0.65 -3.13 24.00
N LYS A 167 -0.66 -3.26 24.15
CA LYS A 167 -1.30 -4.52 24.54
C LYS A 167 -1.00 -5.69 23.57
N TYR A 168 -0.91 -5.40 22.29
CA TYR A 168 -0.69 -6.39 21.23
C TYR A 168 0.70 -6.32 20.61
N ALA A 169 1.55 -5.37 21.05
CA ALA A 169 2.91 -5.25 20.57
C ALA A 169 3.83 -6.29 21.22
N THR A 170 4.74 -6.83 20.44
CA THR A 170 5.89 -7.58 20.96
C THR A 170 6.67 -6.69 21.93
N LYS A 171 7.04 -7.21 23.09
CA LYS A 171 7.78 -6.42 24.10
C LYS A 171 9.19 -6.11 23.60
N LYS A 172 9.66 -4.89 23.83
CA LYS A 172 10.98 -4.41 23.37
C LYS A 172 12.12 -5.37 23.77
N GLU A 173 12.09 -5.88 25.00
CA GLU A 173 13.12 -6.81 25.49
C GLU A 173 13.06 -8.19 24.80
N ASP A 174 11.89 -8.64 24.36
CA ASP A 174 11.74 -9.88 23.63
C ASP A 174 12.12 -9.68 22.16
N PHE A 175 11.73 -8.55 21.56
CA PHE A 175 12.14 -8.20 20.21
C PHE A 175 13.66 -8.08 20.06
N LYS A 176 14.36 -7.50 21.04
CA LYS A 176 15.83 -7.47 21.08
C LYS A 176 16.47 -8.86 21.08
N LYS A 177 15.79 -9.89 21.60
CA LYS A 177 16.25 -11.28 21.51
C LYS A 177 15.98 -11.86 20.13
N ILE A 178 14.78 -11.59 19.58
CA ILE A 178 14.37 -12.05 18.26
C ILE A 178 15.31 -11.49 17.19
N VAL A 179 15.60 -10.20 17.21
CA VAL A 179 16.44 -9.55 16.21
C VAL A 179 17.90 -10.00 16.26
N LYS A 180 18.37 -10.52 17.39
CA LYS A 180 19.69 -11.13 17.55
C LYS A 180 19.76 -12.60 17.13
N ASP A 181 18.61 -13.24 16.97
CA ASP A 181 18.54 -14.60 16.46
C ASP A 181 18.65 -14.58 14.94
N THR A 182 19.83 -14.99 14.45
CA THR A 182 20.14 -14.98 13.02
C THR A 182 19.30 -15.95 12.20
N SER A 183 18.51 -16.82 12.84
CA SER A 183 17.53 -17.69 12.19
C SER A 183 16.16 -17.05 12.07
N GLU A 184 15.85 -16.02 12.86
CA GLU A 184 14.57 -15.31 12.89
C GLU A 184 14.65 -13.93 12.22
N TYR A 185 15.85 -13.30 12.25
CA TYR A 185 16.06 -11.97 11.70
C TYR A 185 17.37 -11.88 10.91
N CYS A 186 17.36 -11.08 9.84
CA CYS A 186 18.54 -10.89 9.03
C CYS A 186 18.63 -9.43 8.57
N ARG A 187 19.86 -8.92 8.53
CA ARG A 187 20.18 -7.63 7.90
C ARG A 187 21.00 -7.90 6.66
N GLU A 188 20.64 -7.27 5.56
CA GLU A 188 21.34 -7.46 4.29
C GLU A 188 21.47 -6.17 3.50
N ILE A 189 22.41 -6.18 2.56
CA ILE A 189 22.53 -5.24 1.43
C ILE A 189 22.70 -6.03 0.15
N HIS A 190 22.30 -5.45 -0.98
CA HIS A 190 22.43 -6.15 -2.26
C HIS A 190 22.79 -5.23 -3.41
N VAL A 191 23.32 -5.83 -4.47
CA VAL A 191 23.40 -5.21 -5.79
C VAL A 191 22.24 -5.74 -6.61
N MET A 192 21.25 -4.90 -6.92
CA MET A 192 20.13 -5.23 -7.83
C MET A 192 20.51 -4.85 -9.25
N ILE A 193 20.43 -5.81 -10.17
CA ILE A 193 20.65 -5.60 -11.62
C ILE A 193 19.37 -5.97 -12.35
N PRO A 194 18.52 -4.99 -12.68
CA PRO A 194 17.26 -5.26 -13.35
C PRO A 194 17.45 -5.65 -14.82
N PHE A 195 16.47 -6.35 -15.38
CA PHE A 195 16.51 -6.78 -16.79
C PHE A 195 16.62 -5.60 -17.75
N TYR A 196 16.08 -4.43 -17.39
CA TYR A 196 16.16 -3.22 -18.20
C TYR A 196 17.52 -2.50 -18.14
N ALA A 197 18.40 -2.82 -17.17
CA ALA A 197 19.66 -2.09 -16.95
C ALA A 197 20.54 -2.01 -18.20
N GLN A 198 20.52 -3.04 -19.05
CA GLN A 198 21.37 -3.17 -20.23
C GLN A 198 20.63 -2.90 -21.56
N VAL A 199 19.45 -2.27 -21.52
CA VAL A 199 18.73 -1.86 -22.73
C VAL A 199 19.38 -0.61 -23.32
N ASP A 200 19.57 -0.59 -24.64
CA ASP A 200 20.08 0.56 -25.35
C ASP A 200 18.97 1.64 -25.41
N LEU A 201 19.35 2.91 -25.24
CA LEU A 201 18.45 4.06 -25.35
C LEU A 201 18.52 4.66 -26.76
N ASP A 202 17.48 5.39 -27.16
CA ASP A 202 17.52 6.18 -28.38
C ASP A 202 18.50 7.37 -28.25
N ASP A 203 18.96 7.89 -29.37
CA ASP A 203 20.01 8.94 -29.42
C ASP A 203 19.59 10.18 -28.61
N SER A 204 18.31 10.57 -28.63
CA SER A 204 17.82 11.76 -27.93
C SER A 204 17.84 11.62 -26.41
N THR A 205 17.62 10.42 -25.89
CA THR A 205 17.69 10.10 -24.46
C THR A 205 19.13 9.84 -24.02
N ALA A 206 19.94 9.24 -24.89
CA ALA A 206 21.36 8.92 -24.63
C ALA A 206 22.19 10.19 -24.37
N ASP A 207 21.93 11.29 -25.09
CA ASP A 207 22.67 12.57 -24.95
C ASP A 207 22.55 13.19 -23.56
N SER A 208 21.42 12.98 -22.84
CA SER A 208 21.18 13.52 -21.50
C SER A 208 21.39 12.50 -20.37
N TYR A 209 21.55 11.23 -20.69
CA TYR A 209 21.51 10.12 -19.75
C TYR A 209 22.51 10.23 -18.60
N ASP A 210 23.74 10.64 -18.87
CA ASP A 210 24.80 10.72 -17.84
C ASP A 210 24.47 11.74 -16.74
N SER A 211 23.72 12.79 -17.08
CA SER A 211 23.29 13.84 -16.14
C SER A 211 22.01 13.52 -15.37
N MET A 212 21.31 12.43 -15.70
CA MET A 212 20.07 12.04 -15.06
C MET A 212 20.30 11.49 -13.64
N SER A 213 19.32 11.68 -12.77
CA SER A 213 19.24 10.97 -11.48
C SER A 213 19.10 9.45 -11.72
N LEU A 214 19.39 8.63 -10.71
CA LEU A 214 19.19 7.18 -10.82
C LEU A 214 17.71 6.83 -11.13
N SER A 215 16.76 7.54 -10.53
CA SER A 215 15.32 7.36 -10.80
C SER A 215 14.97 7.68 -12.26
N ASP A 216 15.49 8.78 -12.81
CA ASP A 216 15.22 9.14 -14.21
C ASP A 216 15.88 8.15 -15.17
N LYS A 217 17.10 7.69 -14.83
CA LYS A 217 17.81 6.62 -15.56
C LYS A 217 16.99 5.33 -15.58
N ALA A 218 16.44 4.94 -14.42
CA ALA A 218 15.58 3.76 -14.31
C ALA A 218 14.33 3.91 -15.17
N SER A 219 13.65 5.06 -15.09
CA SER A 219 12.43 5.34 -15.85
C SER A 219 12.68 5.32 -17.37
N ALA A 220 13.79 5.91 -17.82
CA ALA A 220 14.18 5.89 -19.25
C ALA A 220 14.45 4.46 -19.75
N LYS A 221 15.20 3.66 -18.96
CA LYS A 221 15.52 2.27 -19.30
C LYS A 221 14.27 1.36 -19.25
N GLN A 222 13.39 1.53 -18.28
CA GLN A 222 12.11 0.80 -18.20
C GLN A 222 11.22 1.11 -19.42
N SER A 223 11.14 2.40 -19.80
CA SER A 223 10.38 2.83 -20.98
C SER A 223 10.93 2.25 -22.29
N ALA A 224 12.25 2.10 -22.39
CA ALA A 224 12.88 1.46 -23.53
C ALA A 224 12.65 -0.06 -23.53
N TYR A 225 12.77 -0.69 -22.35
CA TYR A 225 12.51 -2.13 -22.16
C TYR A 225 11.06 -2.51 -22.52
N ALA A 226 10.08 -1.71 -22.13
CA ALA A 226 8.67 -1.93 -22.41
C ALA A 226 8.32 -1.89 -23.92
N LYS A 227 9.20 -1.33 -24.76
CA LYS A 227 9.03 -1.28 -26.22
C LYS A 227 9.67 -2.46 -26.96
N LEU A 228 10.39 -3.33 -26.25
CA LEU A 228 11.06 -4.48 -26.84
C LEU A 228 10.05 -5.56 -27.25
N ASP A 229 10.36 -6.26 -28.33
CA ASP A 229 9.74 -7.52 -28.67
C ASP A 229 10.32 -8.68 -27.82
N ASP A 230 9.77 -9.88 -27.96
CA ASP A 230 10.19 -11.06 -27.20
C ASP A 230 11.69 -11.37 -27.35
N ASP A 231 12.23 -11.21 -28.56
CA ASP A 231 13.67 -11.40 -28.82
C ASP A 231 14.52 -10.32 -28.15
N GLY A 232 14.04 -9.08 -28.14
CA GLY A 232 14.65 -7.96 -27.44
C GLY A 232 14.68 -8.16 -25.92
N VAL A 233 13.55 -8.57 -25.36
CA VAL A 233 13.43 -8.91 -23.92
C VAL A 233 14.40 -10.02 -23.55
N LYS A 234 14.46 -11.09 -24.34
CA LYS A 234 15.38 -12.20 -24.12
C LYS A 234 16.85 -11.73 -24.11
N LYS A 235 17.24 -10.93 -25.10
CA LYS A 235 18.60 -10.37 -25.17
C LYS A 235 18.93 -9.45 -23.99
N ALA A 236 17.97 -8.64 -23.55
CA ALA A 236 18.13 -7.78 -22.39
C ALA A 236 18.36 -8.60 -21.10
N LYS A 237 17.56 -9.66 -20.89
CA LYS A 237 17.74 -10.59 -19.76
C LYS A 237 19.10 -11.30 -19.81
N GLU A 238 19.55 -11.76 -20.98
CA GLU A 238 20.87 -12.37 -21.15
C GLU A 238 22.02 -11.40 -20.85
N LYS A 239 21.93 -10.14 -21.31
CA LYS A 239 22.92 -9.10 -20.98
C LYS A 239 22.94 -8.79 -19.49
N ALA A 240 21.77 -8.64 -18.84
CA ALA A 240 21.66 -8.40 -17.43
C ALA A 240 22.24 -9.56 -16.61
N LYS A 241 21.97 -10.81 -17.00
CA LYS A 241 22.53 -12.00 -16.35
C LYS A 241 24.05 -12.01 -16.40
N LYS A 242 24.60 -11.76 -17.59
CA LYS A 242 26.07 -11.73 -17.77
C LYS A 242 26.73 -10.67 -16.89
N LEU A 243 26.12 -9.47 -16.80
CA LEU A 243 26.60 -8.43 -15.90
C LEU A 243 26.50 -8.86 -14.43
N ALA A 244 25.35 -9.46 -14.04
CA ALA A 244 25.16 -9.95 -12.68
C ALA A 244 26.19 -11.04 -12.29
N GLU A 245 26.50 -11.97 -13.19
CA GLU A 245 27.54 -12.98 -13.00
C GLU A 245 28.94 -12.35 -12.83
N GLU A 246 29.25 -11.30 -13.62
CA GLU A 246 30.50 -10.55 -13.47
C GLU A 246 30.57 -9.86 -12.10
N VAL A 247 29.49 -9.20 -11.67
CA VAL A 247 29.43 -8.48 -10.38
C VAL A 247 29.48 -9.47 -9.21
N LEU A 248 28.78 -10.60 -9.30
CA LEU A 248 28.86 -11.68 -8.30
C LEU A 248 30.31 -12.16 -8.13
N LYS A 249 31.00 -12.40 -9.24
CA LYS A 249 32.42 -12.81 -9.19
C LYS A 249 33.29 -11.75 -8.53
N LYS A 250 33.12 -10.47 -8.84
CA LYS A 250 33.85 -9.36 -8.20
C LYS A 250 33.62 -9.33 -6.70
N ALA A 251 32.37 -9.50 -6.26
CA ALA A 251 32.00 -9.56 -4.85
C ALA A 251 32.67 -10.76 -4.15
N GLN A 252 32.68 -11.93 -4.79
CA GLN A 252 33.34 -13.15 -4.27
C GLN A 252 34.87 -13.03 -4.24
N ASP A 253 35.48 -12.31 -5.19
CA ASP A 253 36.89 -12.03 -5.25
C ASP A 253 37.32 -10.95 -4.22
N GLY A 254 36.39 -10.40 -3.45
CA GLY A 254 36.61 -9.47 -2.34
C GLY A 254 36.66 -8.00 -2.72
N GLU A 255 36.09 -7.62 -3.89
CA GLU A 255 35.91 -6.22 -4.21
C GLU A 255 34.95 -5.57 -3.19
N ASP A 256 35.16 -4.30 -2.88
CA ASP A 256 34.37 -3.54 -1.93
C ASP A 256 32.89 -3.54 -2.34
N PHE A 257 32.04 -4.08 -1.48
CA PHE A 257 30.62 -4.31 -1.81
C PHE A 257 29.83 -3.01 -1.96
N ASP A 258 30.16 -1.98 -1.18
CA ASP A 258 29.50 -0.68 -1.27
C ASP A 258 29.83 0.01 -2.60
N LYS A 259 31.07 -0.16 -3.09
CA LYS A 259 31.45 0.29 -4.44
C LYS A 259 30.77 -0.48 -5.55
N LEU A 260 30.47 -1.77 -5.33
CA LEU A 260 29.68 -2.53 -6.29
C LEU A 260 28.24 -2.05 -6.33
N ILE A 261 27.63 -1.72 -5.18
CA ILE A 261 26.30 -1.09 -5.10
C ILE A 261 26.31 0.24 -5.84
N GLU A 262 27.24 1.13 -5.52
CA GLU A 262 27.34 2.47 -6.14
C GLU A 262 27.50 2.38 -7.67
N LYS A 263 28.27 1.42 -8.15
CA LYS A 263 28.61 1.32 -9.58
C LYS A 263 27.57 0.57 -10.41
N TYR A 264 26.96 -0.47 -9.85
CA TYR A 264 26.15 -1.42 -10.59
C TYR A 264 24.72 -1.55 -10.05
N GLY A 265 24.44 -1.03 -8.84
CA GLY A 265 23.15 -1.16 -8.18
C GLY A 265 22.09 -0.25 -8.81
N TRP A 266 20.88 -0.77 -8.89
CA TRP A 266 19.69 -0.07 -9.39
C TRP A 266 18.55 -0.03 -8.37
N ASP A 267 18.81 -0.39 -7.13
CA ASP A 267 17.79 -0.33 -6.09
C ASP A 267 17.61 1.10 -5.60
N LEU A 268 16.47 1.69 -5.97
CA LEU A 268 16.08 3.05 -5.55
C LEU A 268 15.65 3.12 -4.07
N GLY A 269 15.35 1.96 -3.45
CA GLY A 269 14.96 1.87 -2.05
C GLY A 269 16.16 1.78 -1.09
N LEU A 270 17.35 1.47 -1.59
CA LEU A 270 18.57 1.41 -0.79
C LEU A 270 19.24 2.80 -0.74
N GLU A 271 18.65 3.72 0.02
CA GLU A 271 19.16 5.10 0.14
C GLU A 271 20.53 5.17 0.82
N ASP A 272 20.76 4.32 1.82
CA ASP A 272 22.01 4.23 2.58
C ASP A 272 22.43 2.76 2.76
N PRO A 273 23.46 2.30 2.02
CA PRO A 273 23.97 0.94 2.18
C PRO A 273 24.47 0.62 3.60
N SER A 274 24.87 1.63 4.39
CA SER A 274 25.29 1.42 5.78
C SER A 274 24.14 0.97 6.68
N THR A 275 22.89 1.32 6.35
CA THR A 275 21.67 0.86 7.04
C THR A 275 21.29 -0.54 6.58
N GLY A 276 21.17 -0.77 5.28
CA GLY A 276 20.68 -2.01 4.69
C GLY A 276 19.19 -2.30 4.96
N TYR A 277 18.77 -3.48 4.57
CA TYR A 277 17.41 -3.98 4.81
C TYR A 277 17.38 -4.95 5.99
N TYR A 278 16.28 -4.89 6.75
CA TYR A 278 16.03 -5.78 7.87
C TYR A 278 14.84 -6.67 7.54
N PHE A 279 15.04 -7.98 7.51
CA PHE A 279 14.02 -8.99 7.21
C PHE A 279 13.80 -9.92 8.39
N ASN A 280 12.55 -10.29 8.62
CA ASN A 280 12.16 -11.48 9.35
C ASN A 280 11.61 -12.52 8.35
N LYS A 281 11.29 -13.73 8.82
CA LYS A 281 10.80 -14.82 7.95
C LYS A 281 9.48 -14.52 7.27
N ASP A 282 8.67 -13.65 7.88
CA ASP A 282 7.32 -13.29 7.41
C ASP A 282 7.31 -11.90 6.72
N THR A 283 8.50 -11.35 6.41
CA THR A 283 8.61 -10.07 5.72
C THR A 283 7.93 -10.16 4.36
N THR A 284 7.00 -9.23 4.11
CA THR A 284 6.29 -9.05 2.85
C THR A 284 6.67 -7.73 2.20
N GLY A 285 6.30 -7.56 0.92
CA GLY A 285 6.61 -6.33 0.17
C GLY A 285 7.98 -6.34 -0.51
N TYR A 286 8.76 -7.40 -0.30
CA TYR A 286 10.03 -7.66 -0.98
C TYR A 286 9.96 -8.96 -1.79
N PRO A 287 10.81 -9.15 -2.81
CA PRO A 287 10.90 -10.43 -3.53
C PRO A 287 11.16 -11.59 -2.55
N GLU A 288 10.32 -12.61 -2.61
CA GLU A 288 10.42 -13.76 -1.71
C GLU A 288 11.79 -14.45 -1.81
N GLU A 289 12.31 -14.54 -3.04
CA GLU A 289 13.63 -15.13 -3.34
C GLU A 289 14.76 -14.34 -2.65
N LEU A 290 14.69 -13.00 -2.65
CA LEU A 290 15.65 -12.14 -1.97
C LEU A 290 15.67 -12.43 -0.47
N VAL A 291 14.51 -12.43 0.17
CA VAL A 291 14.38 -12.71 1.61
C VAL A 291 14.91 -14.11 1.93
N LYS A 292 14.46 -15.14 1.20
CA LYS A 292 14.89 -16.54 1.41
C LYS A 292 16.39 -16.71 1.26
N ASP A 293 17.00 -16.11 0.23
CA ASP A 293 18.42 -16.28 -0.06
C ASP A 293 19.29 -15.48 0.93
N ALA A 294 18.81 -14.31 1.40
CA ALA A 294 19.48 -13.59 2.48
C ALA A 294 19.60 -14.43 3.77
N PHE A 295 18.54 -15.19 4.13
CA PHE A 295 18.55 -16.07 5.30
C PHE A 295 19.48 -17.29 5.16
N LYS A 296 19.77 -17.75 3.92
CA LYS A 296 20.74 -18.85 3.69
C LYS A 296 22.17 -18.44 3.97
N LEU A 297 22.48 -17.16 3.93
CA LEU A 297 23.81 -16.64 4.15
C LEU A 297 24.15 -16.59 5.64
N LYS A 298 25.43 -16.80 5.97
CA LYS A 298 25.98 -16.46 7.29
C LYS A 298 26.24 -14.95 7.36
N GLU A 299 26.29 -14.40 8.55
CA GLU A 299 26.74 -13.03 8.73
C GLU A 299 28.08 -12.77 8.04
N ASN A 300 28.17 -11.63 7.37
CA ASN A 300 29.26 -11.25 6.47
C ASN A 300 29.44 -12.14 5.23
N GLY A 301 28.52 -13.08 4.99
CA GLY A 301 28.52 -13.92 3.80
C GLY A 301 27.98 -13.17 2.58
N ILE A 302 28.47 -13.55 1.40
CA ILE A 302 28.04 -13.06 0.09
C ILE A 302 27.40 -14.23 -0.66
N SER A 303 26.42 -13.94 -1.52
CA SER A 303 25.79 -14.93 -2.42
C SER A 303 26.81 -15.83 -3.11
N THR A 304 26.54 -17.13 -3.14
CA THR A 304 27.33 -18.09 -3.93
C THR A 304 26.80 -18.22 -5.36
N GLU A 305 25.55 -17.84 -5.58
CA GLU A 305 24.85 -17.83 -6.87
C GLU A 305 23.96 -16.58 -6.95
N LEU A 306 23.45 -16.28 -8.15
CA LEU A 306 22.53 -15.17 -8.35
C LEU A 306 21.16 -15.53 -7.79
N THR A 307 20.53 -14.60 -7.08
CA THR A 307 19.10 -14.64 -6.81
C THR A 307 18.36 -14.00 -7.96
N GLU A 308 17.48 -14.72 -8.63
CA GLU A 308 16.69 -14.24 -9.77
C GLU A 308 15.24 -14.03 -9.36
N ASN A 309 14.67 -12.89 -9.75
CA ASN A 309 13.24 -12.59 -9.62
C ASN A 309 12.72 -12.08 -10.96
N ASP A 310 11.58 -12.61 -11.41
CA ASP A 310 11.02 -12.33 -12.74
C ASP A 310 10.65 -10.87 -12.99
N THR A 311 10.37 -10.11 -11.92
CA THR A 311 9.99 -8.70 -12.00
C THR A 311 11.18 -7.76 -11.90
N TYR A 312 12.10 -8.03 -10.96
CA TYR A 312 13.18 -7.11 -10.60
C TYR A 312 14.51 -7.41 -11.29
N GLY A 313 14.78 -8.66 -11.67
CA GLY A 313 16.04 -9.08 -12.26
C GLY A 313 16.90 -9.90 -11.30
N TYR A 314 18.19 -9.57 -11.19
CA TYR A 314 19.17 -10.33 -10.42
C TYR A 314 19.62 -9.58 -9.18
N PHE A 315 19.78 -10.31 -8.07
CA PHE A 315 20.33 -9.79 -6.82
C PHE A 315 21.63 -10.54 -6.47
N ILE A 316 22.62 -9.80 -6.05
CA ILE A 316 23.83 -10.28 -5.38
C ILE A 316 23.75 -9.77 -3.95
N ILE A 317 23.65 -10.66 -2.98
CA ILE A 317 23.30 -10.35 -1.59
C ILE A 317 24.54 -10.44 -0.71
N LYS A 318 24.69 -9.51 0.23
CA LYS A 318 25.62 -9.59 1.33
C LYS A 318 24.87 -9.49 2.65
N ARG A 319 24.92 -10.54 3.46
CA ARG A 319 24.33 -10.50 4.79
C ARG A 319 25.25 -9.75 5.76
N LEU A 320 24.69 -8.82 6.51
CA LEU A 320 25.39 -8.02 7.50
C LEU A 320 25.05 -8.49 8.92
N PRO A 321 25.94 -8.24 9.92
CA PRO A 321 25.54 -8.30 11.31
C PRO A 321 24.43 -7.30 11.60
N VAL A 322 23.52 -7.65 12.50
CA VAL A 322 22.50 -6.73 12.96
C VAL A 322 23.12 -5.55 13.70
N ASP A 323 22.76 -4.34 13.32
CA ASP A 323 23.17 -3.11 14.01
C ASP A 323 22.21 -2.83 15.16
N MET A 324 22.65 -3.06 16.39
CA MET A 324 21.82 -2.88 17.57
C MET A 324 21.56 -1.42 17.91
N ASP A 325 22.43 -0.49 17.52
CA ASP A 325 22.20 0.94 17.73
C ASP A 325 21.08 1.44 16.80
N TYR A 326 21.06 0.97 15.55
CA TYR A 326 19.94 1.21 14.63
C TYR A 326 18.64 0.59 15.16
N VAL A 327 18.68 -0.65 15.63
CA VAL A 327 17.51 -1.32 16.23
C VAL A 327 16.96 -0.54 17.42
N GLU A 328 17.80 -0.06 18.32
CA GLU A 328 17.38 0.74 19.47
C GLU A 328 16.69 2.06 19.06
N GLN A 329 17.21 2.72 18.03
CA GLN A 329 16.66 3.99 17.52
C GLN A 329 15.31 3.80 16.83
N ASN A 330 15.09 2.65 16.18
CA ASN A 330 13.91 2.36 15.32
C ASN A 330 13.02 1.26 15.90
N ILE A 331 13.18 0.92 17.18
CA ILE A 331 12.63 -0.31 17.76
C ILE A 331 11.11 -0.40 17.68
N ASP A 332 10.38 0.71 17.83
CA ASP A 332 8.92 0.71 17.80
C ASP A 332 8.38 0.44 16.38
N ASP A 333 9.02 0.99 15.36
CA ASP A 333 8.62 0.76 13.96
C ASP A 333 9.03 -0.64 13.49
N MET A 334 10.17 -1.13 13.93
CA MET A 334 10.61 -2.50 13.65
C MET A 334 9.70 -3.54 14.32
N ILE A 335 9.28 -3.32 15.55
CA ILE A 335 8.28 -4.17 16.24
C ILE A 335 6.96 -4.13 15.49
N TYR A 336 6.47 -2.96 15.10
CA TYR A 336 5.23 -2.83 14.34
C TYR A 336 5.28 -3.60 13.02
N SER A 337 6.39 -3.49 12.30
CA SER A 337 6.62 -4.26 11.07
C SER A 337 6.66 -5.78 11.33
N TYR A 338 7.34 -6.20 12.40
CA TYR A 338 7.41 -7.61 12.82
C TYR A 338 6.04 -8.15 13.20
N ASP A 339 5.22 -7.36 13.91
CA ASP A 339 3.90 -7.76 14.38
C ASP A 339 2.80 -7.63 13.29
N THR A 340 3.11 -7.05 12.11
CA THR A 340 2.13 -6.82 11.03
C THR A 340 1.29 -8.06 10.68
N PRO A 341 1.84 -9.28 10.55
CA PRO A 341 1.03 -10.48 10.29
C PRO A 341 0.04 -10.80 11.42
N ALA A 342 0.46 -10.61 12.67
CA ALA A 342 -0.41 -10.84 13.83
C ALA A 342 -1.51 -9.77 13.95
N ILE A 343 -1.17 -8.51 13.62
CA ILE A 343 -2.13 -7.39 13.55
C ILE A 343 -3.15 -7.67 12.46
N SER A 344 -2.71 -8.03 11.26
CA SER A 344 -3.59 -8.38 10.13
C SER A 344 -4.53 -9.52 10.49
N LYS A 345 -4.02 -10.55 11.16
CA LYS A 345 -4.83 -11.67 11.64
C LYS A 345 -5.89 -11.21 12.64
N LEU A 346 -5.51 -10.36 13.60
CA LEU A 346 -6.45 -9.80 14.58
C LEU A 346 -7.59 -9.02 13.90
N TYR A 347 -7.25 -8.20 12.89
CA TYR A 347 -8.23 -7.42 12.11
C TYR A 347 -9.17 -8.36 11.34
N ASN A 348 -8.63 -9.35 10.63
CA ASN A 348 -9.43 -10.30 9.85
C ASN A 348 -10.37 -11.12 10.74
N GLU A 349 -9.90 -11.61 11.89
CA GLU A 349 -10.74 -12.34 12.86
C GLU A 349 -11.88 -11.50 13.41
N ARG A 350 -11.73 -10.18 13.50
CA ARG A 350 -12.81 -9.27 13.89
C ARG A 350 -13.80 -9.07 12.75
N ILE A 351 -13.29 -8.77 11.55
CA ILE A 351 -14.11 -8.62 10.34
C ILE A 351 -15.00 -9.85 10.11
N ASP A 352 -14.43 -11.05 10.26
CA ASP A 352 -15.16 -12.32 10.08
C ASP A 352 -16.29 -12.53 11.10
N LYS A 353 -16.16 -11.95 12.29
CA LYS A 353 -17.16 -12.08 13.37
C LYS A 353 -18.24 -11.01 13.31
N MET A 354 -18.02 -9.91 12.60
CA MET A 354 -18.99 -8.82 12.51
C MET A 354 -20.30 -9.28 11.86
N GLU A 355 -21.41 -9.13 12.57
CA GLU A 355 -22.76 -9.42 12.07
C GLU A 355 -23.30 -8.24 11.24
N VAL A 356 -23.87 -8.56 10.08
CA VAL A 356 -24.50 -7.56 9.21
C VAL A 356 -25.99 -7.80 9.15
N LYS A 357 -26.79 -6.77 9.40
CA LYS A 357 -28.24 -6.79 9.22
C LYS A 357 -28.60 -5.79 8.11
N TYR A 358 -29.12 -6.30 7.05
CA TYR A 358 -29.52 -5.50 5.88
C TYR A 358 -30.96 -5.00 6.04
N PHE A 359 -31.31 -3.91 5.34
CA PHE A 359 -32.70 -3.52 5.22
C PHE A 359 -33.50 -4.51 4.33
N ASP A 360 -34.85 -4.49 4.45
CA ASP A 360 -35.73 -5.52 3.89
C ASP A 360 -35.65 -5.74 2.37
N GLN A 361 -35.16 -4.76 1.62
CA GLN A 361 -35.11 -4.80 0.15
C GLN A 361 -33.68 -4.90 -0.37
N TRP A 362 -32.70 -5.25 0.47
CA TRP A 362 -31.29 -5.36 0.09
C TRP A 362 -31.08 -6.25 -1.15
N ASP A 363 -31.71 -7.40 -1.19
CA ASP A 363 -31.56 -8.37 -2.29
C ASP A 363 -32.11 -7.86 -3.64
N LYS A 364 -32.80 -6.72 -3.64
CA LYS A 364 -33.34 -6.08 -4.84
C LYS A 364 -32.44 -4.96 -5.38
N ILE A 365 -31.37 -4.63 -4.69
CA ILE A 365 -30.40 -3.68 -5.19
C ILE A 365 -29.70 -4.28 -6.41
N THR A 366 -29.65 -3.51 -7.48
CA THR A 366 -28.88 -3.81 -8.69
C THR A 366 -27.82 -2.74 -8.90
N ALA A 367 -26.91 -2.98 -9.81
CA ALA A 367 -25.88 -1.99 -10.14
C ALA A 367 -26.46 -0.67 -10.71
N ASP A 368 -27.69 -0.68 -11.22
CA ASP A 368 -28.41 0.52 -11.70
C ASP A 368 -29.24 1.18 -10.60
N SER A 369 -29.30 0.61 -9.41
CA SER A 369 -30.08 1.14 -8.29
C SER A 369 -29.40 2.32 -7.60
N ILE A 370 -28.07 2.46 -7.72
CA ILE A 370 -27.23 3.38 -6.94
C ILE A 370 -26.63 4.43 -7.87
N THR A 371 -26.85 5.71 -7.57
CA THR A 371 -26.23 6.83 -8.30
C THR A 371 -25.62 7.84 -7.35
#